data_2c6d90c9d98231ed28c64ceab633b427
#
_entry.id   2c6d90c9d98231ed28c64ceab633b427
#
_cell.length_a   1.000
_cell.length_b   1.000
_cell.length_c   1.000
_cell.angle_alpha   90.00
_cell.angle_beta   90.00
_cell.angle_gamma   90.00
#
_symmetry.space_group_name_H-M   'P 1'
#
loop_
_entity.id
_entity.type
_entity.pdbx_description
1 polymer ?
#
loop_
_entity_poly.entity_id
_entity_poly.type
_entity_poly.pdbx_seq_one_letter_code
_entity_poly.pdbx_strand_id
1 'polypeptide(L)'
;MKTYTAAVIGLSQISQGRLPKPRSLSATDPMPRSHVSAYAAHPRVKLVGACDLMPAALEKFNATWRDVHPDTRLYSDYREMLEAEKPDIVSVITPDDKHADIVVNAANRGVRGIWCEKPIATTLADADRMIEAVERNN
;
A
#
# COMPACT_ATOMS: atom_id res chain seq x y z
N MET A 1 -7.30 -21.74 -3.46
CA MET A 1 -7.26 -20.47 -4.23
C MET A 1 -6.06 -19.67 -3.76
N LYS A 2 -5.24 -19.11 -4.66
CA LYS A 2 -4.01 -18.40 -4.29
C LYS A 2 -4.33 -17.10 -3.52
N THR A 3 -3.66 -16.89 -2.39
CA THR A 3 -3.69 -15.65 -1.61
C THR A 3 -2.46 -14.81 -1.97
N TYR A 4 -2.62 -13.50 -1.99
CA TYR A 4 -1.56 -12.55 -2.26
C TYR A 4 -1.26 -11.73 -1.01
N THR A 5 0.00 -11.35 -0.84
CA THR A 5 0.43 -10.43 0.22
C THR A 5 0.50 -9.01 -0.32
N ALA A 6 0.08 -8.05 0.51
CA ALA A 6 0.13 -6.63 0.16
C ALA A 6 0.87 -5.82 1.23
N ALA A 7 1.47 -4.71 0.83
CA ALA A 7 2.03 -3.72 1.73
C ALA A 7 1.66 -2.30 1.28
N VAL A 8 1.70 -1.35 2.22
CA VAL A 8 1.34 0.05 1.99
C VAL A 8 2.50 0.96 2.41
N ILE A 9 2.89 1.88 1.55
CA ILE A 9 3.92 2.88 1.78
C ILE A 9 3.30 4.28 1.73
N GLY A 10 3.34 5.00 2.84
CA GLY A 10 2.63 6.25 3.08
C GLY A 10 1.25 6.00 3.70
N LEU A 11 1.02 6.51 4.91
CA LEU A 11 -0.19 6.27 5.70
C LEU A 11 -1.06 7.53 5.82
N SER A 12 -1.35 8.16 4.69
CA SER A 12 -2.27 9.31 4.60
C SER A 12 -3.74 8.88 4.78
N GLN A 13 -4.66 9.83 4.74
CA GLN A 13 -6.08 9.54 4.85
C GLN A 13 -6.59 8.62 3.73
N ILE A 14 -6.11 8.81 2.48
CA ILE A 14 -6.51 7.98 1.34
C ILE A 14 -5.93 6.56 1.42
N SER A 15 -4.82 6.41 2.13
CA SER A 15 -4.18 5.11 2.34
C SER A 15 -4.90 4.27 3.39
N GLN A 16 -5.22 4.87 4.55
CA GLN A 16 -5.67 4.14 5.74
C GLN A 16 -7.03 4.58 6.30
N GLY A 17 -7.74 5.49 5.63
CA GLY A 17 -9.05 5.92 6.10
C GLY A 17 -10.02 4.74 6.23
N ARG A 18 -10.66 4.60 7.39
CA ARG A 18 -11.67 3.58 7.67
C ARG A 18 -13.04 4.22 7.82
N LEU A 19 -14.02 3.71 7.08
CA LEU A 19 -15.40 4.10 7.29
C LEU A 19 -15.96 3.41 8.54
N PRO A 20 -16.90 4.05 9.24
CA PRO A 20 -17.68 3.37 10.28
C PRO A 20 -18.31 2.08 9.72
N LYS A 21 -18.37 1.03 10.54
CA LYS A 21 -19.05 -0.22 10.14
C LYS A 21 -20.48 0.12 9.68
N PRO A 22 -20.92 -0.38 8.51
CA PRO A 22 -22.29 -0.18 8.08
C PRO A 22 -23.25 -0.81 9.10
N ARG A 23 -24.35 -0.11 9.41
CA ARG A 23 -25.35 -0.58 10.37
C ARG A 23 -26.21 -1.73 9.83
N SER A 24 -26.14 -2.03 8.54
CA SER A 24 -26.82 -3.18 7.91
C SER A 24 -26.03 -3.68 6.69
N LEU A 25 -26.11 -4.97 6.44
CA LEU A 25 -25.64 -5.63 5.20
C LEU A 25 -26.67 -5.36 4.08
N SER A 26 -26.81 -4.12 3.67
CA SER A 26 -27.63 -3.76 2.50
C SER A 26 -26.75 -3.86 1.24
N ALA A 27 -27.35 -4.17 0.10
CA ALA A 27 -26.70 -4.21 -1.22
C ALA A 27 -26.05 -2.87 -1.65
N THR A 28 -26.06 -1.88 -0.79
CA THR A 28 -25.44 -0.56 -0.92
C THR A 28 -24.25 -0.37 0.02
N ASP A 29 -23.52 -1.43 0.40
CA ASP A 29 -22.30 -1.30 1.18
C ASP A 29 -21.34 -0.32 0.48
N PRO A 30 -20.88 0.72 1.18
CA PRO A 30 -20.04 1.72 0.55
C PRO A 30 -18.75 1.06 0.06
N MET A 31 -18.41 1.33 -1.19
CA MET A 31 -17.13 0.92 -1.78
C MET A 31 -15.96 1.29 -0.86
N PRO A 32 -14.93 0.45 -0.74
CA PRO A 32 -13.72 0.80 -0.02
C PRO A 32 -13.18 2.17 -0.47
N ARG A 33 -12.88 3.05 0.48
CA ARG A 33 -12.44 4.42 0.18
C ARG A 33 -10.96 4.67 0.48
N SER A 34 -10.25 3.63 0.86
CA SER A 34 -8.80 3.68 1.08
C SER A 34 -8.16 2.39 0.60
N HIS A 35 -6.86 2.42 0.34
CA HIS A 35 -6.11 1.24 -0.07
C HIS A 35 -6.21 0.12 0.96
N VAL A 36 -6.03 0.43 2.24
CA VAL A 36 -6.12 -0.56 3.33
C VAL A 36 -7.53 -1.14 3.44
N SER A 37 -8.59 -0.31 3.29
CA SER A 37 -9.96 -0.82 3.30
C SER A 37 -10.28 -1.71 2.09
N ALA A 38 -9.67 -1.44 0.93
CA ALA A 38 -9.80 -2.29 -0.25
C ALA A 38 -9.13 -3.65 -0.03
N TYR A 39 -7.94 -3.68 0.57
CA TYR A 39 -7.28 -4.92 0.94
C TYR A 39 -8.07 -5.72 1.99
N ALA A 40 -8.65 -5.04 3.00
CA ALA A 40 -9.51 -5.67 4.00
C ALA A 40 -10.77 -6.30 3.41
N ALA A 41 -11.34 -5.68 2.36
CA ALA A 41 -12.54 -6.19 1.69
C ALA A 41 -12.25 -7.36 0.74
N HIS A 42 -11.00 -7.57 0.32
CA HIS A 42 -10.67 -8.56 -0.68
C HIS A 42 -10.24 -9.90 -0.05
N PRO A 43 -11.00 -11.02 -0.25
CA PRO A 43 -10.81 -12.28 0.49
C PRO A 43 -9.49 -13.00 0.16
N ARG A 44 -8.78 -12.59 -0.88
CA ARG A 44 -7.52 -13.20 -1.31
C ARG A 44 -6.30 -12.31 -1.09
N VAL A 45 -6.43 -11.22 -0.32
CA VAL A 45 -5.32 -10.33 -0.03
C VAL A 45 -5.10 -10.26 1.47
N LYS A 46 -3.86 -10.47 1.90
CA LYS A 46 -3.42 -10.28 3.27
C LYS A 46 -2.46 -9.09 3.34
N LEU A 47 -2.78 -8.08 4.14
CA LEU A 47 -1.87 -6.97 4.40
C LEU A 47 -0.78 -7.42 5.38
N VAL A 48 0.48 -7.38 4.96
CA VAL A 48 1.63 -7.87 5.74
C VAL A 48 2.53 -6.75 6.26
N GLY A 49 2.54 -5.59 5.61
CA GLY A 49 3.38 -4.46 6.00
C GLY A 49 2.70 -3.10 5.78
N ALA A 50 2.97 -2.17 6.69
CA ALA A 50 2.58 -0.77 6.56
C ALA A 50 3.76 0.12 6.98
N CYS A 51 4.07 1.13 6.16
CA CYS A 51 5.24 1.97 6.33
C CYS A 51 4.90 3.46 6.26
N ASP A 52 5.42 4.22 7.20
CA ASP A 52 5.43 5.68 7.17
C ASP A 52 6.63 6.22 7.96
N LEU A 53 7.17 7.36 7.54
CA LEU A 53 8.26 8.04 8.25
C LEU A 53 7.79 8.64 9.58
N MET A 54 6.49 8.96 9.69
CA MET A 54 5.92 9.62 10.87
C MET A 54 5.40 8.59 11.88
N PRO A 55 5.97 8.53 13.11
CA PRO A 55 5.49 7.60 14.15
C PRO A 55 4.00 7.73 14.44
N ALA A 56 3.47 8.96 14.44
CA ALA A 56 2.05 9.21 14.67
C ALA A 56 1.13 8.57 13.60
N ALA A 57 1.60 8.45 12.35
CA ALA A 57 0.86 7.77 11.28
C ALA A 57 0.82 6.25 11.51
N LEU A 58 1.92 5.67 12.00
CA LEU A 58 2.01 4.27 12.38
C LEU A 58 1.12 3.95 13.58
N GLU A 59 1.13 4.79 14.61
CA GLU A 59 0.25 4.66 15.77
C GLU A 59 -1.23 4.72 15.37
N LYS A 60 -1.60 5.67 14.53
CA LYS A 60 -2.94 5.80 13.99
C LYS A 60 -3.36 4.57 13.19
N PHE A 61 -2.47 4.05 12.35
CA PHE A 61 -2.72 2.80 11.61
C PHE A 61 -3.00 1.65 12.57
N ASN A 62 -2.16 1.47 13.57
CA ASN A 62 -2.32 0.41 14.58
C ASN A 62 -3.66 0.54 15.32
N ALA A 63 -4.01 1.74 15.78
CA ALA A 63 -5.28 1.99 16.45
C ALA A 63 -6.51 1.74 15.57
N THR A 64 -6.38 1.98 14.25
CA THR A 64 -7.51 1.88 13.31
C THR A 64 -7.71 0.48 12.76
N TRP A 65 -6.62 -0.27 12.52
CA TRP A 65 -6.65 -1.48 11.70
C TRP A 65 -6.19 -2.76 12.39
N ARG A 66 -5.69 -2.70 13.63
CA ARG A 66 -5.18 -3.85 14.37
C ARG A 66 -6.18 -5.00 14.51
N ASP A 67 -7.46 -4.67 14.64
CA ASP A 67 -8.54 -5.65 14.75
C ASP A 67 -8.82 -6.42 13.45
N VAL A 68 -8.53 -5.80 12.30
CA VAL A 68 -8.75 -6.39 10.95
C VAL A 68 -7.48 -7.01 10.40
N HIS A 69 -6.34 -6.38 10.67
CA HIS A 69 -5.02 -6.76 10.18
C HIS A 69 -4.04 -7.00 11.35
N PRO A 70 -4.29 -8.00 12.22
CA PRO A 70 -3.49 -8.21 13.43
C PRO A 70 -2.03 -8.55 13.16
N ASP A 71 -1.74 -9.17 12.03
CA ASP A 71 -0.40 -9.65 11.65
C ASP A 71 0.41 -8.62 10.85
N THR A 72 -0.15 -7.43 10.56
CA THR A 72 0.57 -6.41 9.81
C THR A 72 1.70 -5.83 10.64
N ARG A 73 2.92 -5.89 10.10
CA ARG A 73 4.10 -5.27 10.73
C ARG A 73 4.26 -3.82 10.29
N LEU A 74 4.73 -2.97 11.22
CA LEU A 74 4.90 -1.54 11.01
C LEU A 74 6.38 -1.22 10.81
N TYR A 75 6.66 -0.32 9.85
CA TYR A 75 8.01 0.05 9.44
C TYR A 75 8.15 1.56 9.30
N SER A 76 9.32 2.10 9.65
CA SER A 76 9.71 3.48 9.36
C SER A 76 10.53 3.61 8.07
N ASP A 77 11.06 2.51 7.55
CA ASP A 77 11.76 2.44 6.26
C ASP A 77 11.10 1.40 5.35
N TYR A 78 10.64 1.86 4.19
CA TYR A 78 9.99 1.01 3.21
C TYR A 78 10.93 -0.03 2.59
N ARG A 79 12.24 0.23 2.53
CA ARG A 79 13.22 -0.71 2.00
C ARG A 79 13.36 -1.92 2.91
N GLU A 80 13.41 -1.68 4.22
CA GLU A 80 13.40 -2.75 5.23
C GLU A 80 12.09 -3.56 5.15
N MET A 81 10.95 -2.88 5.00
CA MET A 81 9.67 -3.56 4.82
C MET A 81 9.64 -4.44 3.58
N LEU A 82 10.07 -3.93 2.43
CA LEU A 82 10.10 -4.69 1.18
C LEU A 82 11.00 -5.93 1.28
N GLU A 83 12.15 -5.81 1.94
CA GLU A 83 13.09 -6.90 2.14
C GLU A 83 12.54 -7.97 3.09
N ALA A 84 11.92 -7.54 4.20
CA ALA A 84 11.42 -8.44 5.22
C ALA A 84 10.12 -9.16 4.80
N GLU A 85 9.19 -8.43 4.17
CA GLU A 85 7.85 -8.95 3.85
C GLU A 85 7.74 -9.56 2.46
N LYS A 86 8.55 -9.12 1.50
CA LYS A 86 8.53 -9.54 0.08
C LYS A 86 7.10 -9.60 -0.48
N PRO A 87 6.33 -8.50 -0.41
CA PRO A 87 4.91 -8.51 -0.77
C PRO A 87 4.72 -8.74 -2.27
N ASP A 88 3.61 -9.40 -2.63
CA ASP A 88 3.19 -9.53 -4.03
C ASP A 88 2.72 -8.18 -4.60
N ILE A 89 2.08 -7.35 -3.76
CA ILE A 89 1.46 -6.09 -4.15
C ILE A 89 1.91 -4.97 -3.21
N VAL A 90 2.20 -3.80 -3.77
CA VAL A 90 2.54 -2.60 -2.99
C VAL A 90 1.69 -1.42 -3.41
N SER A 91 1.09 -0.72 -2.44
CA SER A 91 0.51 0.60 -2.65
C SER A 91 1.52 1.68 -2.29
N VAL A 92 1.75 2.63 -3.19
CA VAL A 92 2.62 3.80 -3.01
C VAL A 92 1.77 5.04 -2.91
N ILE A 93 1.68 5.64 -1.70
CA ILE A 93 0.76 6.73 -1.36
C ILE A 93 1.53 7.83 -0.59
N THR A 94 2.75 8.01 -0.94
CA THR A 94 3.64 9.07 -0.43
C THR A 94 3.40 10.39 -1.17
N PRO A 95 4.07 11.48 -0.80
CA PRO A 95 4.17 12.64 -1.67
C PRO A 95 4.71 12.26 -3.06
N ASP A 96 4.20 12.92 -4.10
CA ASP A 96 4.41 12.60 -5.51
C ASP A 96 5.88 12.65 -5.96
N ASP A 97 6.70 13.51 -5.35
CA ASP A 97 8.15 13.60 -5.57
C ASP A 97 8.93 12.35 -5.09
N LYS A 98 8.29 11.47 -4.32
CA LYS A 98 8.88 10.20 -3.82
C LYS A 98 8.45 8.97 -4.63
N HIS A 99 7.41 9.10 -5.46
CA HIS A 99 6.82 7.97 -6.17
C HIS A 99 7.84 7.20 -7.01
N ALA A 100 8.61 7.88 -7.83
CA ALA A 100 9.53 7.24 -8.78
C ALA A 100 10.57 6.37 -8.08
N ASP A 101 11.23 6.87 -7.06
CA ASP A 101 12.26 6.11 -6.33
C ASP A 101 11.67 4.90 -5.61
N ILE A 102 10.48 5.04 -5.03
CA ILE A 102 9.81 3.94 -4.33
C ILE A 102 9.35 2.87 -5.32
N VAL A 103 8.72 3.26 -6.42
CA VAL A 103 8.24 2.33 -7.46
C VAL A 103 9.40 1.58 -8.10
N VAL A 104 10.48 2.28 -8.49
CA VAL A 104 11.69 1.65 -9.04
C VAL A 104 12.30 0.66 -8.04
N ASN A 105 12.37 1.03 -6.77
CA ASN A 105 12.87 0.14 -5.71
C ASN A 105 12.00 -1.10 -5.52
N ALA A 106 10.67 -0.94 -5.53
CA ALA A 106 9.72 -2.05 -5.39
C ALA A 106 9.81 -3.01 -6.59
N ALA A 107 9.82 -2.46 -7.82
CA ALA A 107 9.97 -3.25 -9.05
C ALA A 107 11.27 -4.05 -9.05
N ASN A 108 12.41 -3.43 -8.72
CA ASN A 108 13.71 -4.09 -8.66
C ASN A 108 13.81 -5.19 -7.58
N ARG A 109 12.91 -5.21 -6.60
CA ARG A 109 12.78 -6.29 -5.60
C ARG A 109 11.77 -7.37 -5.99
N GLY A 110 11.22 -7.31 -7.19
CA GLY A 110 10.32 -8.33 -7.71
C GLY A 110 8.87 -8.20 -7.21
N VAL A 111 8.45 -7.02 -6.75
CA VAL A 111 7.04 -6.76 -6.45
C VAL A 111 6.24 -6.87 -7.75
N ARG A 112 5.23 -7.74 -7.76
CA ARG A 112 4.50 -8.13 -8.98
C ARG A 112 3.40 -7.14 -9.37
N GLY A 113 2.83 -6.44 -8.40
CA GLY A 113 1.81 -5.43 -8.62
C GLY A 113 2.10 -4.17 -7.82
N ILE A 114 2.15 -3.03 -8.50
CA ILE A 114 2.39 -1.73 -7.85
C ILE A 114 1.23 -0.81 -8.16
N TRP A 115 0.54 -0.36 -7.13
CA TRP A 115 -0.50 0.63 -7.21
C TRP A 115 0.05 1.97 -6.72
N CYS A 116 0.49 2.82 -7.66
CA CYS A 116 0.99 4.15 -7.35
C CYS A 116 -0.14 5.18 -7.45
N GLU A 117 -0.25 6.05 -6.45
CA GLU A 117 -1.22 7.15 -6.46
C GLU A 117 -0.89 8.22 -7.50
N LYS A 118 -1.92 8.99 -7.83
CA LYS A 118 -1.82 10.13 -8.75
C LYS A 118 -1.25 11.37 -8.02
N PRO A 119 -0.56 12.26 -8.73
CA PRO A 119 0.04 12.05 -10.05
C PRO A 119 1.13 10.99 -9.98
N ILE A 120 1.32 10.22 -11.06
CA ILE A 120 2.26 9.09 -11.03
C ILE A 120 3.70 9.53 -10.77
N ALA A 121 4.10 10.67 -11.30
CA ALA A 121 5.41 11.28 -11.10
C ALA A 121 5.34 12.80 -11.29
N THR A 122 6.37 13.53 -10.89
CA THR A 122 6.49 14.98 -11.05
C THR A 122 7.13 15.39 -12.39
N THR A 123 7.80 14.45 -13.05
CA THR A 123 8.42 14.65 -14.38
C THR A 123 8.17 13.46 -15.30
N LEU A 124 8.21 13.68 -16.61
CA LEU A 124 8.13 12.59 -17.60
C LEU A 124 9.32 11.64 -17.48
N ALA A 125 10.51 12.15 -17.21
CA ALA A 125 11.71 11.33 -17.00
C ALA A 125 11.55 10.35 -15.82
N ASP A 126 10.93 10.78 -14.75
CA ASP A 126 10.62 9.90 -13.60
C ASP A 126 9.55 8.86 -13.96
N ALA A 127 8.52 9.26 -14.70
CA ALA A 127 7.52 8.32 -15.20
C ALA A 127 8.15 7.24 -16.11
N ASP A 128 9.03 7.62 -17.01
CA ASP A 128 9.76 6.71 -17.90
C ASP A 128 10.64 5.74 -17.08
N ARG A 129 11.38 6.23 -16.08
CA ARG A 129 12.16 5.38 -15.15
C ARG A 129 11.31 4.33 -14.44
N MET A 130 10.08 4.70 -14.03
CA MET A 130 9.16 3.78 -13.37
C MET A 130 8.69 2.69 -14.35
N ILE A 131 8.30 3.05 -15.56
CA ILE A 131 7.88 2.12 -16.61
C ILE A 131 9.00 1.15 -16.95
N GLU A 132 10.20 1.65 -17.24
CA GLU A 132 11.38 0.84 -17.54
C GLU A 132 11.72 -0.16 -16.42
N ALA A 133 11.61 0.26 -15.16
CA ALA A 133 11.87 -0.62 -14.02
C ALA A 133 10.83 -1.75 -13.94
N VAL A 134 9.55 -1.44 -14.15
CA VAL A 134 8.48 -2.43 -14.14
C VAL A 134 8.63 -3.41 -15.31
N GLU A 135 8.86 -2.93 -16.52
CA GLU A 135 9.02 -3.78 -17.72
C GLU A 135 10.23 -4.71 -17.62
N ARG A 136 11.34 -4.23 -17.05
CA ARG A 136 12.57 -5.04 -16.86
C ARG A 136 12.40 -6.17 -15.87
N ASN A 137 11.48 -6.05 -14.91
CA ASN A 137 11.30 -7.00 -13.80
C ASN A 137 10.03 -7.87 -13.90
N ASN A 138 9.27 -7.78 -14.98
CA ASN A 138 8.08 -8.60 -15.25
C ASN A 138 8.34 -9.74 -16.24
#